data_c1bdbcc9caba9fb6505bbdc6e9dc81f1
#
_entry.id   c1bdbcc9caba9fb6505bbdc6e9dc81f1
#
_cell.length_a   1.000
_cell.length_b   1.000
_cell.length_c   1.000
_cell.angle_alpha   90.00
_cell.angle_beta   90.00
_cell.angle_gamma   90.00
#
_symmetry.space_group_name_H-M   'P 1'
#
loop_
_entity.id
_entity.type
_entity.pdbx_description
1 polymer ?
#
loop_
_entity_poly.entity_id
_entity_poly.type
_entity_poly.pdbx_seq_one_letter_code
_entity_poly.pdbx_strand_id
1 'polypeptide(L)'
;MNYLHKILTKKEASLRNFHLLGYQRHLNEIALLKLMKEVDFDVLRLADMMNTTEKAEPFFRRADMVTLNCDAVESFSEAFSTNPQINGLNRREICAYMKEIGLSENLKTFGVFNFNVYSESALNHQLIAQMLWYLIEGINIQRTHPKERSYDTFVVLIDNREFSFKRDTFSGLWYFAKGNDMKKWIPCSREDYENTKRGELNKRFLI
;
A
#
# COMPACT_ATOMS: atom_id res chain seq x y z
N MET A 1 10.42 16.29 -15.98
CA MET A 1 8.96 16.09 -16.05
C MET A 1 8.62 14.87 -15.22
N ASN A 2 7.86 15.06 -14.15
CA ASN A 2 7.56 14.01 -13.16
C ASN A 2 6.71 12.91 -13.83
N TYR A 3 7.08 11.63 -13.66
CA TYR A 3 6.36 10.48 -14.23
C TYR A 3 4.89 10.43 -13.78
N LEU A 4 4.59 10.86 -12.55
CA LEU A 4 3.24 10.96 -12.02
C LEU A 4 2.37 11.91 -12.84
N HIS A 5 2.92 13.07 -13.22
CA HIS A 5 2.21 14.00 -14.10
C HIS A 5 1.88 13.36 -15.46
N LYS A 6 2.82 12.59 -16.03
CA LYS A 6 2.57 11.87 -17.28
C LYS A 6 1.48 10.83 -17.15
N ILE A 7 1.44 10.09 -16.02
CA ILE A 7 0.41 9.10 -15.75
C ILE A 7 -0.97 9.78 -15.64
N LEU A 8 -1.06 10.89 -14.89
CA LEU A 8 -2.32 11.59 -14.65
C LEU A 8 -2.86 12.33 -15.88
N THR A 9 -1.98 12.76 -16.79
CA THR A 9 -2.36 13.54 -17.99
C THR A 9 -2.56 12.69 -19.24
N LYS A 10 -2.15 11.42 -19.22
CA LYS A 10 -2.27 10.53 -20.38
C LYS A 10 -3.73 10.04 -20.53
N LYS A 11 -4.45 10.55 -21.54
CA LYS A 11 -5.86 10.21 -21.80
C LYS A 11 -6.15 8.71 -22.02
N GLU A 12 -5.16 7.96 -22.44
CA GLU A 12 -5.27 6.51 -22.72
C GLU A 12 -4.97 5.63 -21.52
N ALA A 13 -4.46 6.20 -20.42
CA ALA A 13 -4.20 5.43 -19.21
C ALA A 13 -5.51 5.21 -18.46
N SER A 14 -6.11 4.06 -18.64
CA SER A 14 -7.29 3.59 -17.88
C SER A 14 -6.91 3.22 -16.44
N LEU A 15 -6.32 4.15 -15.70
CA LEU A 15 -6.06 3.97 -14.27
C LEU A 15 -7.37 4.18 -13.51
N ARG A 16 -7.90 3.10 -12.97
CA ARG A 16 -9.12 3.15 -12.14
C ARG A 16 -8.81 3.55 -10.71
N ASN A 17 -7.70 3.04 -10.17
CA ASN A 17 -7.21 3.37 -8.83
C ASN A 17 -5.69 3.55 -8.89
N PHE A 18 -5.19 4.57 -8.24
CA PHE A 18 -3.77 4.81 -8.09
C PHE A 18 -3.48 5.23 -6.65
N HIS A 19 -2.44 4.63 -6.06
CA HIS A 19 -2.03 4.94 -4.69
C HIS A 19 -0.57 5.37 -4.70
N LEU A 20 -0.27 6.50 -4.06
CA LEU A 20 1.10 6.96 -3.82
C LEU A 20 1.45 6.76 -2.35
N LEU A 21 2.29 5.76 -2.07
CA LEU A 21 2.66 5.38 -0.73
C LEU A 21 4.11 5.77 -0.43
N GLY A 22 4.40 6.14 0.81
CA GLY A 22 5.75 6.49 1.26
C GLY A 22 6.26 7.83 0.75
N TYR A 23 5.37 8.73 0.30
CA TYR A 23 5.83 10.03 -0.18
C TYR A 23 6.30 10.94 0.96
N GLN A 24 7.30 11.76 0.67
CA GLN A 24 7.78 12.85 1.54
C GLN A 24 7.37 14.20 0.96
N ARG A 25 6.71 15.05 1.77
CA ARG A 25 6.09 16.28 1.28
C ARG A 25 7.10 17.24 0.63
N HIS A 26 8.29 17.34 1.19
CA HIS A 26 9.34 18.26 0.73
C HIS A 26 10.01 17.79 -0.59
N LEU A 27 9.83 16.52 -0.98
CA LEU A 27 10.34 15.96 -2.23
C LEU A 27 9.29 15.91 -3.34
N ASN A 28 8.06 16.40 -3.08
CA ASN A 28 6.96 16.33 -4.04
C ASN A 28 6.31 17.69 -4.25
N GLU A 29 5.90 17.97 -5.48
CA GLU A 29 5.18 19.18 -5.83
C GLU A 29 3.80 19.20 -5.15
N ILE A 30 3.49 20.29 -4.44
CA ILE A 30 2.22 20.45 -3.71
C ILE A 30 1.03 20.39 -4.67
N ALA A 31 1.17 20.95 -5.88
CA ALA A 31 0.11 20.93 -6.89
C ALA A 31 -0.24 19.50 -7.33
N LEU A 32 0.77 18.64 -7.48
CA LEU A 32 0.57 17.23 -7.83
C LEU A 32 -0.17 16.47 -6.73
N LEU A 33 0.22 16.67 -5.47
CA LEU A 33 -0.45 16.03 -4.32
C LEU A 33 -1.91 16.50 -4.15
N LYS A 34 -2.19 17.77 -4.47
CA LYS A 34 -3.57 18.29 -4.49
C LYS A 34 -4.37 17.63 -5.61
N LEU A 35 -3.83 17.58 -6.82
CA LEU A 35 -4.47 16.94 -7.97
C LEU A 35 -4.82 15.48 -7.69
N MET A 36 -3.90 14.71 -7.09
CA MET A 36 -4.17 13.32 -6.72
C MET A 36 -5.36 13.18 -5.77
N LYS A 37 -5.49 14.10 -4.79
CA LYS A 37 -6.62 14.11 -3.87
C LYS A 37 -7.93 14.54 -4.54
N GLU A 38 -7.88 15.43 -5.52
CA GLU A 38 -9.05 15.89 -6.29
C GLU A 38 -9.61 14.79 -7.19
N VAL A 39 -8.76 13.87 -7.66
CA VAL A 39 -9.17 12.70 -8.45
C VAL A 39 -9.37 11.43 -7.59
N ASP A 40 -9.51 11.60 -6.28
CA ASP A 40 -9.72 10.52 -5.30
C ASP A 40 -8.64 9.42 -5.31
N PHE A 41 -7.41 9.77 -5.68
CA PHE A 41 -6.27 8.87 -5.52
C PHE A 41 -5.70 8.96 -4.11
N ASP A 42 -5.52 7.81 -3.49
CA ASP A 42 -4.99 7.75 -2.13
C ASP A 42 -3.51 8.12 -2.09
N VAL A 43 -3.15 8.91 -1.10
CA VAL A 43 -1.77 9.29 -0.80
C VAL A 43 -1.46 9.00 0.66
N LEU A 44 -0.40 8.24 0.91
CA LEU A 44 0.05 7.91 2.26
C LEU A 44 1.49 8.40 2.47
N ARG A 45 1.71 9.19 3.51
CA ARG A 45 3.03 9.74 3.79
C ARG A 45 3.97 8.69 4.36
N LEU A 46 5.26 8.87 4.15
CA LEU A 46 6.28 8.03 4.77
C LEU A 46 6.08 7.95 6.30
N ALA A 47 5.84 9.08 6.96
CA ALA A 47 5.64 9.12 8.40
C ALA A 47 4.43 8.31 8.90
N ASP A 48 3.43 8.10 8.06
CA ASP A 48 2.25 7.29 8.39
C ASP A 48 2.49 5.80 8.18
N MET A 49 3.55 5.44 7.45
CA MET A 49 3.94 4.08 7.14
C MET A 49 5.00 3.53 8.11
N MET A 50 5.78 4.41 8.74
CA MET A 50 6.86 4.00 9.62
C MET A 50 6.32 3.18 10.81
N ASN A 51 7.05 2.13 11.16
CA ASN A 51 6.79 1.24 12.30
C ASN A 51 5.50 0.37 12.22
N THR A 52 4.72 0.45 11.14
CA THR A 52 3.54 -0.42 10.96
C THR A 52 3.23 -0.64 9.49
N THR A 53 2.86 -1.86 9.13
CA THR A 53 2.37 -2.19 7.78
C THR A 53 0.84 -2.06 7.68
N GLU A 54 0.13 -2.00 8.80
CA GLU A 54 -1.34 -2.08 8.85
C GLU A 54 -2.04 -0.99 8.03
N LYS A 55 -1.47 0.22 7.99
CA LYS A 55 -2.06 1.35 7.23
C LYS A 55 -1.91 1.21 5.72
N ALA A 56 -0.82 0.60 5.26
CA ALA A 56 -0.51 0.46 3.84
C ALA A 56 -1.03 -0.87 3.26
N GLU A 57 -1.17 -1.91 4.09
CA GLU A 57 -1.60 -3.25 3.66
C GLU A 57 -2.90 -3.23 2.83
N PRO A 58 -3.97 -2.50 3.20
CA PRO A 58 -5.21 -2.49 2.42
C PRO A 58 -5.05 -1.98 0.98
N PHE A 59 -4.05 -1.15 0.72
CA PHE A 59 -3.75 -0.66 -0.63
C PHE A 59 -3.06 -1.72 -1.48
N PHE A 60 -2.19 -2.54 -0.89
CA PHE A 60 -1.51 -3.62 -1.59
C PHE A 60 -2.44 -4.79 -1.89
N ARG A 61 -3.39 -5.10 -1.03
CA ARG A 61 -4.22 -6.32 -1.09
C ARG A 61 -4.91 -6.54 -2.44
N ARG A 62 -5.30 -5.47 -3.14
CA ARG A 62 -5.95 -5.54 -4.46
C ARG A 62 -5.13 -4.92 -5.59
N ALA A 63 -3.90 -4.53 -5.32
CA ALA A 63 -3.04 -4.00 -6.35
C ALA A 63 -2.68 -5.10 -7.36
N ASP A 64 -2.91 -4.85 -8.65
CA ASP A 64 -2.49 -5.72 -9.73
C ASP A 64 -1.09 -5.37 -10.25
N MET A 65 -0.66 -4.12 -10.03
CA MET A 65 0.70 -3.64 -10.32
C MET A 65 1.23 -2.84 -9.12
N VAL A 66 2.43 -3.17 -8.68
CA VAL A 66 3.17 -2.40 -7.68
C VAL A 66 4.53 -2.02 -8.23
N THR A 67 4.90 -0.75 -8.08
CA THR A 67 6.24 -0.26 -8.41
C THR A 67 6.91 0.27 -7.15
N LEU A 68 8.11 -0.23 -6.87
CA LEU A 68 8.98 0.28 -5.83
C LEU A 68 10.02 1.21 -6.43
N ASN A 69 10.03 2.47 -5.98
CA ASN A 69 11.14 3.38 -6.21
C ASN A 69 12.12 3.26 -5.03
N CYS A 70 13.35 2.85 -5.29
CA CYS A 70 14.38 2.69 -4.26
C CYS A 70 14.74 4.00 -3.54
N ASP A 71 14.36 5.17 -4.07
CA ASP A 71 14.49 6.45 -3.37
C ASP A 71 13.59 6.53 -2.11
N ALA A 72 12.59 5.64 -1.97
CA ALA A 72 11.77 5.52 -0.76
C ALA A 72 12.49 4.78 0.39
N VAL A 73 13.60 4.10 0.11
CA VAL A 73 14.42 3.37 1.09
C VAL A 73 15.56 4.27 1.56
N GLU A 74 15.81 4.29 2.86
CA GLU A 74 16.92 5.05 3.43
C GLU A 74 18.28 4.53 2.92
N SER A 75 19.16 5.44 2.58
CA SER A 75 20.56 5.17 2.26
C SER A 75 21.40 5.47 3.48
N PHE A 76 22.24 4.52 3.91
CA PHE A 76 23.01 4.67 5.15
C PHE A 76 24.47 5.02 4.89
N SER A 77 25.34 4.07 4.62
CA SER A 77 26.77 4.32 4.37
C SER A 77 27.08 4.53 2.90
N GLU A 78 26.34 3.86 2.03
CA GLU A 78 26.42 3.98 0.58
C GLU A 78 25.04 4.17 -0.03
N ALA A 79 25.03 4.79 -1.22
CA ALA A 79 23.80 5.06 -1.95
C ALA A 79 23.10 3.76 -2.34
N PHE A 80 21.91 3.51 -1.76
CA PHE A 80 21.04 2.39 -2.15
C PHE A 80 20.33 2.65 -3.46
N SER A 81 19.99 3.91 -3.72
CA SER A 81 19.31 4.35 -4.93
C SER A 81 20.12 5.35 -5.73
N THR A 82 19.71 5.62 -6.97
CA THR A 82 20.33 6.64 -7.85
C THR A 82 20.11 8.06 -7.34
N ASN A 83 19.12 8.27 -6.45
CA ASN A 83 18.86 9.54 -5.78
C ASN A 83 18.70 9.29 -4.27
N PRO A 84 19.83 9.05 -3.56
CA PRO A 84 19.83 8.52 -2.21
C PRO A 84 19.19 9.49 -1.22
N GLN A 85 18.33 8.95 -0.36
CA GLN A 85 17.66 9.69 0.69
C GLN A 85 18.18 9.24 2.06
N ILE A 86 18.43 10.19 2.95
CA ILE A 86 18.83 9.92 4.35
C ILE A 86 17.65 9.51 5.22
N ASN A 87 16.42 9.84 4.77
CA ASN A 87 15.19 9.50 5.45
C ASN A 87 14.30 8.72 4.49
N GLY A 88 13.97 7.49 4.86
CA GLY A 88 13.22 6.55 4.06
C GLY A 88 12.72 5.38 4.90
N LEU A 89 12.16 4.39 4.26
CA LEU A 89 11.86 3.11 4.90
C LEU A 89 13.18 2.42 5.26
N ASN A 90 13.32 2.01 6.51
CA ASN A 90 14.49 1.27 6.93
C ASN A 90 14.48 -0.17 6.38
N ARG A 91 15.58 -0.89 6.55
CA ARG A 91 15.78 -2.24 6.00
C ARG A 91 14.73 -3.25 6.44
N ARG A 92 14.26 -3.17 7.69
CA ARG A 92 13.23 -4.08 8.23
C ARG A 92 11.85 -3.70 7.70
N GLU A 93 11.55 -2.42 7.66
CA GLU A 93 10.28 -1.92 7.14
C GLU A 93 10.09 -2.27 5.67
N ILE A 94 11.09 -2.01 4.83
CA ILE A 94 10.96 -2.33 3.40
C ILE A 94 10.80 -3.84 3.17
N CYS A 95 11.50 -4.69 3.90
CA CYS A 95 11.31 -6.14 3.82
C CYS A 95 9.91 -6.56 4.27
N ALA A 96 9.36 -5.95 5.33
CA ALA A 96 7.99 -6.20 5.77
C ALA A 96 6.98 -5.77 4.69
N TYR A 97 7.15 -4.59 4.09
CA TYR A 97 6.31 -4.13 2.98
C TYR A 97 6.40 -5.03 1.75
N MET A 98 7.59 -5.54 1.42
CA MET A 98 7.75 -6.49 0.32
C MET A 98 6.93 -7.76 0.54
N LYS A 99 6.88 -8.26 1.77
CA LYS A 99 6.03 -9.40 2.13
C LYS A 99 4.54 -9.06 1.98
N GLU A 100 4.10 -7.90 2.48
CA GLU A 100 2.72 -7.44 2.33
C GLU A 100 2.31 -7.28 0.85
N ILE A 101 3.20 -6.75 0.01
CA ILE A 101 2.99 -6.68 -1.44
C ILE A 101 2.80 -8.09 -2.02
N GLY A 102 3.62 -9.05 -1.59
CA GLY A 102 3.52 -10.46 -2.02
C GLY A 102 2.22 -11.13 -1.60
N LEU A 103 1.62 -10.71 -0.47
CA LEU A 103 0.33 -11.19 0.01
C LEU A 103 -0.88 -10.63 -0.79
N SER A 104 -0.65 -9.75 -1.76
CA SER A 104 -1.71 -9.23 -2.63
C SER A 104 -2.45 -10.34 -3.36
N GLU A 105 -3.78 -10.25 -3.35
CA GLU A 105 -4.66 -11.23 -4.01
C GLU A 105 -4.61 -11.15 -5.55
N ASN A 106 -4.17 -10.01 -6.09
CA ASN A 106 -4.27 -9.70 -7.52
C ASN A 106 -2.93 -9.33 -8.17
N LEU A 107 -1.81 -9.40 -7.46
CA LEU A 107 -0.52 -8.97 -7.97
C LEU A 107 -0.13 -9.73 -9.24
N LYS A 108 0.01 -9.01 -10.34
CA LYS A 108 0.46 -9.53 -11.65
C LYS A 108 1.85 -9.04 -12.02
N THR A 109 2.17 -7.81 -11.60
CA THR A 109 3.41 -7.14 -11.98
C THR A 109 4.01 -6.42 -10.77
N PHE A 110 5.30 -6.66 -10.57
CA PHE A 110 6.11 -5.93 -9.61
C PHE A 110 7.35 -5.38 -10.31
N GLY A 111 7.66 -4.09 -10.07
CA GLY A 111 8.83 -3.43 -10.66
C GLY A 111 9.67 -2.72 -9.59
N VAL A 112 10.99 -2.80 -9.72
CA VAL A 112 11.96 -2.07 -8.89
C VAL A 112 12.63 -1.02 -9.76
N PHE A 113 12.67 0.21 -9.30
CA PHE A 113 13.21 1.36 -10.03
C PHE A 113 14.23 2.10 -9.18
N ASN A 114 15.19 2.73 -9.85
CA ASN A 114 16.21 3.59 -9.26
C ASN A 114 17.14 2.87 -8.26
N PHE A 115 17.23 1.55 -8.28
CA PHE A 115 18.31 0.87 -7.54
C PHE A 115 19.68 1.29 -8.11
N ASN A 116 20.64 1.59 -7.24
CA ASN A 116 21.99 1.92 -7.68
C ASN A 116 22.76 0.65 -8.08
N VAL A 117 22.65 0.29 -9.36
CA VAL A 117 23.32 -0.90 -9.91
C VAL A 117 24.85 -0.81 -9.93
N TYR A 118 25.40 0.39 -9.70
CA TYR A 118 26.83 0.64 -9.59
C TYR A 118 27.33 0.64 -8.14
N SER A 119 26.47 0.37 -7.16
CA SER A 119 26.89 0.25 -5.77
C SER A 119 27.84 -0.94 -5.63
N GLU A 120 28.97 -0.73 -4.98
CA GLU A 120 29.93 -1.79 -4.62
C GLU A 120 29.59 -2.41 -3.24
N SER A 121 28.58 -1.88 -2.55
CA SER A 121 28.16 -2.34 -1.23
C SER A 121 27.52 -3.72 -1.30
N ALA A 122 28.20 -4.71 -0.72
CA ALA A 122 27.62 -6.04 -0.53
C ALA A 122 26.32 -6.01 0.30
N LEU A 123 26.18 -5.04 1.23
CA LEU A 123 24.97 -4.87 2.03
C LEU A 123 23.77 -4.37 1.19
N ASN A 124 24.00 -3.49 0.21
CA ASN A 124 22.96 -3.02 -0.71
C ASN A 124 22.47 -4.17 -1.60
N HIS A 125 23.38 -4.99 -2.13
CA HIS A 125 23.03 -6.17 -2.93
C HIS A 125 22.30 -7.23 -2.07
N GLN A 126 22.73 -7.42 -0.83
CA GLN A 126 22.06 -8.33 0.10
C GLN A 126 20.65 -7.83 0.44
N LEU A 127 20.48 -6.52 0.66
CA LEU A 127 19.16 -5.95 0.96
C LEU A 127 18.18 -6.15 -0.20
N ILE A 128 18.56 -5.81 -1.43
CA ILE A 128 17.67 -6.01 -2.59
C ILE A 128 17.32 -7.49 -2.78
N ALA A 129 18.27 -8.40 -2.56
CA ALA A 129 18.00 -9.84 -2.62
C ALA A 129 17.00 -10.29 -1.54
N GLN A 130 17.14 -9.80 -0.30
CA GLN A 130 16.19 -10.08 0.78
C GLN A 130 14.81 -9.51 0.50
N MET A 131 14.73 -8.29 -0.02
CA MET A 131 13.46 -7.68 -0.43
C MET A 131 12.71 -8.58 -1.43
N LEU A 132 13.40 -9.05 -2.46
CA LEU A 132 12.81 -9.98 -3.44
C LEU A 132 12.42 -11.32 -2.81
N TRP A 133 13.23 -11.82 -1.89
CA TRP A 133 12.91 -13.05 -1.15
C TRP A 133 11.63 -12.91 -0.34
N TYR A 134 11.44 -11.79 0.41
CA TYR A 134 10.22 -11.52 1.17
C TYR A 134 9.00 -11.36 0.28
N LEU A 135 9.15 -10.75 -0.91
CA LEU A 135 8.08 -10.68 -1.89
C LEU A 135 7.64 -12.10 -2.32
N ILE A 136 8.59 -12.96 -2.65
CA ILE A 136 8.32 -14.35 -3.06
C ILE A 136 7.70 -15.16 -1.91
N GLU A 137 8.19 -14.96 -0.68
CA GLU A 137 7.58 -15.56 0.52
C GLU A 137 6.11 -15.16 0.65
N GLY A 138 5.79 -13.87 0.54
CA GLY A 138 4.43 -13.36 0.57
C GLY A 138 3.54 -14.00 -0.50
N ILE A 139 4.02 -14.10 -1.75
CA ILE A 139 3.31 -14.75 -2.85
C ILE A 139 3.04 -16.23 -2.53
N ASN A 140 4.00 -16.93 -1.97
CA ASN A 140 3.83 -18.34 -1.62
C ASN A 140 2.81 -18.52 -0.49
N ILE A 141 2.84 -17.67 0.54
CA ILE A 141 1.85 -17.67 1.63
C ILE A 141 0.46 -17.40 1.05
N GLN A 142 0.32 -16.39 0.20
CA GLN A 142 -0.96 -16.04 -0.42
C GLN A 142 -1.58 -17.21 -1.20
N ARG A 143 -0.77 -18.02 -1.89
CA ARG A 143 -1.21 -19.20 -2.62
C ARG A 143 -1.73 -20.33 -1.72
N THR A 144 -1.37 -20.34 -0.45
CA THR A 144 -1.86 -21.33 0.54
C THR A 144 -3.21 -20.97 1.14
N HIS A 145 -3.75 -19.78 0.86
CA HIS A 145 -5.05 -19.36 1.37
C HIS A 145 -6.14 -20.30 0.89
N PRO A 146 -7.10 -20.67 1.77
CA PRO A 146 -8.25 -21.48 1.39
C PRO A 146 -9.02 -20.85 0.23
N LYS A 147 -9.48 -21.69 -0.72
CA LYS A 147 -10.35 -21.22 -1.81
C LYS A 147 -11.71 -20.73 -1.28
N GLU A 148 -12.25 -21.45 -0.31
CA GLU A 148 -13.45 -21.06 0.42
C GLU A 148 -13.04 -20.34 1.69
N ARG A 149 -13.52 -19.11 1.86
CA ARG A 149 -13.19 -18.25 2.99
C ARG A 149 -14.40 -18.11 3.89
N SER A 150 -14.16 -18.21 5.18
CA SER A 150 -15.14 -17.90 6.23
C SER A 150 -14.85 -16.52 6.82
N TYR A 151 -15.91 -15.82 7.23
CA TYR A 151 -15.80 -14.45 7.71
C TYR A 151 -16.62 -14.25 8.98
N ASP A 152 -16.03 -13.58 9.96
CA ASP A 152 -16.79 -12.93 11.03
C ASP A 152 -17.36 -11.61 10.50
N THR A 153 -18.62 -11.33 10.77
CA THR A 153 -19.28 -10.10 10.33
C THR A 153 -19.55 -9.18 11.51
N PHE A 154 -19.39 -7.88 11.29
CA PHE A 154 -19.58 -6.84 12.30
C PHE A 154 -20.38 -5.70 11.69
N VAL A 155 -21.29 -5.10 12.45
CA VAL A 155 -22.08 -3.93 12.05
C VAL A 155 -21.85 -2.82 13.06
N VAL A 156 -21.55 -1.64 12.57
CA VAL A 156 -21.41 -0.41 13.36
C VAL A 156 -22.53 0.55 12.97
N LEU A 157 -23.25 1.05 13.99
CA LEU A 157 -24.32 2.03 13.81
C LEU A 157 -23.80 3.43 14.14
N ILE A 158 -23.90 4.36 13.18
CA ILE A 158 -23.59 5.77 13.37
C ILE A 158 -24.74 6.59 12.77
N ASP A 159 -25.37 7.47 13.54
CA ASP A 159 -26.46 8.35 13.10
C ASP A 159 -27.54 7.63 12.27
N ASN A 160 -28.01 6.48 12.75
CA ASN A 160 -28.99 5.60 12.11
C ASN A 160 -28.54 5.01 10.75
N ARG A 161 -27.23 5.01 10.46
CA ARG A 161 -26.64 4.36 9.28
C ARG A 161 -25.85 3.13 9.72
N GLU A 162 -26.02 2.05 8.96
CA GLU A 162 -25.30 0.80 9.19
C GLU A 162 -24.02 0.76 8.34
N PHE A 163 -22.89 0.45 8.99
CA PHE A 163 -21.61 0.23 8.35
C PHE A 163 -21.17 -1.21 8.62
N SER A 164 -21.15 -2.01 7.58
CA SER A 164 -20.83 -3.44 7.69
C SER A 164 -19.36 -3.70 7.42
N PHE A 165 -18.78 -4.49 8.31
CA PHE A 165 -17.41 -4.98 8.21
C PHE A 165 -17.40 -6.50 8.23
N LYS A 166 -16.35 -7.10 7.66
CA LYS A 166 -16.06 -8.51 7.84
C LYS A 166 -14.57 -8.74 8.03
N ARG A 167 -14.24 -9.77 8.79
CA ARG A 167 -12.87 -10.22 9.00
C ARG A 167 -12.73 -11.65 8.50
N ASP A 168 -11.75 -11.90 7.65
CA ASP A 168 -11.38 -13.26 7.24
C ASP A 168 -10.86 -14.03 8.47
N THR A 169 -11.44 -15.19 8.76
CA THR A 169 -11.09 -15.96 9.95
C THR A 169 -9.72 -16.64 9.86
N PHE A 170 -9.22 -16.86 8.65
CA PHE A 170 -7.92 -17.48 8.40
C PHE A 170 -6.79 -16.43 8.44
N SER A 171 -6.92 -15.35 7.67
CA SER A 171 -5.87 -14.33 7.53
C SER A 171 -5.98 -13.19 8.55
N GLY A 172 -7.14 -13.01 9.19
CA GLY A 172 -7.42 -11.87 10.06
C GLY A 172 -7.64 -10.55 9.33
N LEU A 173 -7.65 -10.55 7.99
CA LEU A 173 -7.78 -9.36 7.17
C LEU A 173 -9.20 -8.80 7.18
N TRP A 174 -9.30 -7.48 7.21
CA TRP A 174 -10.56 -6.75 7.33
C TRP A 174 -11.04 -6.19 6.01
N TYR A 175 -12.37 -6.16 5.85
CA TYR A 175 -13.05 -5.61 4.69
C TYR A 175 -14.24 -4.79 5.14
N PHE A 176 -14.54 -3.75 4.38
CA PHE A 176 -15.68 -2.86 4.56
C PHE A 176 -16.66 -3.02 3.39
N ALA A 177 -17.98 -3.08 3.67
CA ALA A 177 -18.99 -3.11 2.63
C ALA A 177 -19.23 -1.72 2.06
N LYS A 178 -19.02 -1.54 0.75
CA LYS A 178 -19.24 -0.25 0.08
C LYS A 178 -20.71 -0.04 -0.23
N GLY A 179 -21.34 0.93 0.46
CA GLY A 179 -22.73 1.30 0.26
C GLY A 179 -23.72 0.21 0.71
N ASN A 180 -24.97 0.30 0.27
CA ASN A 180 -26.00 -0.72 0.52
C ASN A 180 -25.80 -2.03 -0.27
N ASP A 181 -24.77 -2.10 -1.11
CA ASP A 181 -24.43 -3.29 -1.88
C ASP A 181 -23.45 -4.17 -1.10
N MET A 182 -23.99 -5.06 -0.27
CA MET A 182 -23.22 -6.07 0.45
C MET A 182 -22.37 -7.00 -0.44
N LYS A 183 -22.41 -6.82 -1.77
CA LYS A 183 -21.62 -7.59 -2.72
C LYS A 183 -20.25 -6.98 -2.98
N LYS A 184 -20.05 -5.68 -2.67
CA LYS A 184 -18.77 -4.99 -2.88
C LYS A 184 -18.05 -4.75 -1.58
N TRP A 185 -17.11 -5.63 -1.28
CA TRP A 185 -16.21 -5.51 -0.14
C TRP A 185 -14.89 -4.86 -0.57
N ILE A 186 -14.48 -3.82 0.14
CA ILE A 186 -13.17 -3.18 -0.06
C ILE A 186 -12.24 -3.49 1.10
N PRO A 187 -10.93 -3.67 0.86
CA PRO A 187 -9.95 -3.85 1.92
C PRO A 187 -9.93 -2.66 2.87
N CYS A 188 -9.89 -2.94 4.16
CA CYS A 188 -9.68 -1.94 5.20
C CYS A 188 -8.76 -2.51 6.29
N SER A 189 -8.31 -1.64 7.20
CA SER A 189 -7.54 -2.04 8.37
C SER A 189 -8.46 -2.30 9.57
N ARG A 190 -7.93 -2.94 10.61
CA ARG A 190 -8.60 -3.02 11.91
C ARG A 190 -8.79 -1.62 12.52
N GLU A 191 -7.81 -0.73 12.34
CA GLU A 191 -7.89 0.66 12.80
C GLU A 191 -9.10 1.39 12.18
N ASP A 192 -9.40 1.17 10.89
CA ASP A 192 -10.59 1.72 10.24
C ASP A 192 -11.89 1.27 10.94
N TYR A 193 -11.98 0.00 11.32
CA TYR A 193 -13.14 -0.51 12.08
C TYR A 193 -13.24 0.13 13.48
N GLU A 194 -12.14 0.22 14.23
CA GLU A 194 -12.14 0.81 15.57
C GLU A 194 -12.43 2.32 15.53
N ASN A 195 -11.93 3.05 14.53
CA ASN A 195 -12.23 4.46 14.32
C ASN A 195 -13.71 4.67 13.96
N THR A 196 -14.28 3.80 13.11
CA THR A 196 -15.70 3.83 12.77
C THR A 196 -16.57 3.66 14.02
N LYS A 197 -16.21 2.78 14.96
CA LYS A 197 -16.92 2.63 16.26
C LYS A 197 -16.90 3.91 17.11
N ARG A 198 -15.88 4.77 16.92
CA ARG A 198 -15.77 6.07 17.60
C ARG A 198 -16.49 7.20 16.85
N GLY A 199 -17.13 6.91 15.71
CA GLY A 199 -17.77 7.91 14.85
C GLY A 199 -16.84 8.53 13.81
N GLU A 200 -15.58 8.08 13.71
CA GLU A 200 -14.61 8.59 12.73
C GLU A 200 -14.61 7.72 11.48
N LEU A 201 -15.31 8.18 10.44
CA LEU A 201 -15.36 7.48 9.17
C LEU A 201 -14.18 7.83 8.27
N ASN A 202 -13.51 6.82 7.76
CA ASN A 202 -12.52 7.00 6.70
C ASN A 202 -13.23 7.49 5.43
N LYS A 203 -12.68 8.53 4.77
CA LYS A 203 -13.25 9.11 3.54
C LYS A 203 -13.46 8.08 2.43
N ARG A 204 -12.62 7.04 2.37
CA ARG A 204 -12.74 5.91 1.43
C ARG A 204 -14.09 5.18 1.52
N PHE A 205 -14.80 5.31 2.64
CA PHE A 205 -16.08 4.66 2.90
C PHE A 205 -17.29 5.53 2.50
N LEU A 206 -17.05 6.83 2.23
CA LEU A 206 -18.08 7.80 1.92
C LEU A 206 -18.35 7.98 0.40
N ILE A 207 -17.50 7.36 -0.44
CA ILE A 207 -17.54 7.52 -1.91
C ILE A 207 -18.23 6.34 -2.56
#